data_3f19cc3e5b22e15a15172c590f7ecfdf
#
_entry.id   3f19cc3e5b22e15a15172c590f7ecfdf
#
_cell.length_a   1.000
_cell.length_b   1.000
_cell.length_c   1.000
_cell.angle_alpha   90.00
_cell.angle_beta   90.00
_cell.angle_gamma   90.00
#
_symmetry.space_group_name_H-M   'P 1'
#
loop_
_entity.id
_entity.type
_entity.pdbx_description
1 polymer ?
#
loop_
_entity_poly.entity_id
_entity_poly.type
_entity_poly.pdbx_seq_one_letter_code
_entity_poly.pdbx_strand_id
1 'polypeptide(L)'
;MRAVLLNCSLKPSSEPSNTQMLADTVIDAMAEEEVETRTFRLADLTLDHGVETTMSKADQWPEVHDAILDADILVFATPTWVGHPSSYAQQALERLDAMISETDDDDQPVAFGKVAGVVVTGNEDGAHHVISEIAGGLIDIGFTIPGQAWTYWNRGPGPGPSYSETDEKHDWSEETARTMANQLVTVARSLAE
;
A
#
# COMPACT_ATOMS: atom_id res chain seq x y z
N MET A 1 -6.15 7.52 -15.12
CA MET A 1 -5.86 6.33 -14.29
C MET A 1 -5.99 6.72 -12.84
N ARG A 2 -6.45 5.82 -11.97
CA ARG A 2 -6.66 6.12 -10.55
C ARG A 2 -5.84 5.16 -9.69
N ALA A 3 -5.32 5.68 -8.58
CA ALA A 3 -4.62 4.89 -7.58
C ALA A 3 -5.23 5.09 -6.18
N VAL A 4 -5.17 4.06 -5.36
CA VAL A 4 -5.44 4.14 -3.93
C VAL A 4 -4.15 3.86 -3.17
N LEU A 5 -3.82 4.71 -2.19
CA LEU A 5 -2.75 4.47 -1.25
C LEU A 5 -3.33 4.24 0.14
N LEU A 6 -3.05 3.08 0.72
CA LEU A 6 -3.37 2.75 2.10
C LEU A 6 -2.17 3.07 2.98
N ASN A 7 -2.26 4.15 3.75
CA ASN A 7 -1.25 4.45 4.77
C ASN A 7 -1.60 3.74 6.07
N CYS A 8 -0.85 2.69 6.35
CA CYS A 8 -1.01 1.80 7.51
C CYS A 8 -0.18 2.24 8.72
N SER A 9 0.23 3.53 8.80
CA SER A 9 0.87 4.08 9.99
C SER A 9 -0.06 3.96 11.20
N LEU A 10 0.49 3.66 12.38
CA LEU A 10 -0.28 3.64 13.64
C LEU A 10 -0.64 5.04 14.15
N LYS A 11 -0.09 6.09 13.51
CA LYS A 11 -0.35 7.49 13.86
C LYS A 11 -1.49 8.06 12.99
N PRO A 12 -2.41 8.82 13.57
CA PRO A 12 -3.45 9.53 12.81
C PRO A 12 -2.83 10.61 11.90
N SER A 13 -3.61 11.15 10.97
CA SER A 13 -3.15 12.19 10.02
C SER A 13 -2.78 13.52 10.68
N SER A 14 -3.21 13.74 11.92
CA SER A 14 -2.78 14.88 12.75
C SER A 14 -1.31 14.80 13.18
N GLU A 15 -0.66 13.64 13.00
CA GLU A 15 0.75 13.43 13.31
C GLU A 15 1.58 13.11 12.07
N PRO A 16 2.86 13.56 12.00
CA PRO A 16 3.75 13.23 10.90
C PRO A 16 3.98 11.71 10.77
N SER A 17 4.00 11.22 9.55
CA SER A 17 4.28 9.81 9.24
C SER A 17 5.48 9.68 8.32
N ASN A 18 6.51 8.98 8.77
CA ASN A 18 7.66 8.64 7.94
C ASN A 18 7.27 7.81 6.72
N THR A 19 6.31 6.91 6.90
CA THR A 19 5.75 6.09 5.82
C THR A 19 5.05 6.95 4.76
N GLN A 20 4.33 8.01 5.17
CA GLN A 20 3.74 8.94 4.21
C GLN A 20 4.82 9.70 3.43
N MET A 21 5.86 10.16 4.11
CA MET A 21 6.94 10.93 3.45
C MET A 21 7.59 10.14 2.29
N LEU A 22 7.86 8.85 2.49
CA LEU A 22 8.39 8.01 1.39
C LEU A 22 7.30 7.71 0.35
N ALA A 23 6.07 7.47 0.76
CA ALA A 23 4.95 7.22 -0.15
C ALA A 23 4.63 8.44 -1.02
N ASP A 24 4.83 9.65 -0.52
CA ASP A 24 4.64 10.89 -1.30
C ASP A 24 5.54 10.92 -2.54
N THR A 25 6.76 10.38 -2.48
CA THR A 25 7.64 10.25 -3.65
C THR A 25 7.02 9.33 -4.73
N VAL A 26 6.32 8.27 -4.33
CA VAL A 26 5.60 7.38 -5.27
C VAL A 26 4.39 8.12 -5.85
N ILE A 27 3.63 8.82 -5.00
CA ILE A 27 2.45 9.61 -5.43
C ILE A 27 2.87 10.68 -6.45
N ASP A 28 3.93 11.46 -6.15
CA ASP A 28 4.43 12.51 -7.03
C ASP A 28 4.88 11.93 -8.39
N ALA A 29 5.60 10.81 -8.38
CA ALA A 29 6.02 10.14 -9.62
C ALA A 29 4.83 9.59 -10.42
N MET A 30 3.79 9.06 -9.77
CA MET A 30 2.54 8.66 -10.44
C MET A 30 1.77 9.86 -10.98
N ALA A 31 1.78 11.00 -10.29
CA ALA A 31 1.13 12.22 -10.75
C ALA A 31 1.80 12.80 -12.00
N GLU A 32 3.13 12.67 -12.15
CA GLU A 32 3.85 13.00 -13.40
C GLU A 32 3.34 12.19 -14.60
N GLU A 33 2.76 11.00 -14.35
CA GLU A 33 2.15 10.10 -15.32
C GLU A 33 0.61 10.22 -15.41
N GLU A 34 0.04 11.32 -14.91
CA GLU A 34 -1.40 11.62 -14.93
C GLU A 34 -2.26 10.61 -14.16
N VAL A 35 -1.72 10.02 -13.08
CA VAL A 35 -2.46 9.16 -12.16
C VAL A 35 -2.99 9.98 -10.99
N GLU A 36 -4.30 9.95 -10.77
CA GLU A 36 -4.94 10.56 -9.60
C GLU A 36 -4.88 9.58 -8.43
N THR A 37 -4.27 9.98 -7.31
CA THR A 37 -4.12 9.13 -6.12
C THR A 37 -5.02 9.58 -4.99
N ARG A 38 -5.85 8.66 -4.46
CA ARG A 38 -6.58 8.85 -3.21
C ARG A 38 -5.85 8.14 -2.07
N THR A 39 -5.51 8.89 -1.01
CA THR A 39 -4.84 8.33 0.17
C THR A 39 -5.82 8.13 1.32
N PHE A 40 -5.80 6.94 1.91
CA PHE A 40 -6.48 6.64 3.17
C PHE A 40 -5.46 6.45 4.28
N ARG A 41 -5.54 7.27 5.33
CA ARG A 41 -4.83 7.04 6.59
C ARG A 41 -5.70 6.13 7.46
N LEU A 42 -5.37 4.83 7.53
CA LEU A 42 -6.24 3.87 8.21
C LEU A 42 -6.43 4.15 9.70
N ALA A 43 -5.44 4.79 10.34
CA ALA A 43 -5.55 5.21 11.74
C ALA A 43 -6.61 6.29 12.02
N ASP A 44 -7.14 6.95 10.98
CA ASP A 44 -8.22 7.94 11.10
C ASP A 44 -9.60 7.32 10.97
N LEU A 45 -9.68 6.05 10.57
CA LEU A 45 -10.93 5.36 10.28
C LEU A 45 -11.34 4.42 11.42
N THR A 46 -12.64 4.27 11.60
CA THR A 46 -13.20 3.18 12.41
C THR A 46 -13.24 1.93 11.53
N LEU A 47 -12.32 1.01 11.80
CA LEU A 47 -12.19 -0.24 11.05
C LEU A 47 -12.48 -1.42 11.99
N ASP A 48 -13.51 -2.18 11.70
CA ASP A 48 -13.81 -3.41 12.42
C ASP A 48 -12.88 -4.54 11.94
N HIS A 49 -12.51 -5.44 12.86
CA HIS A 49 -11.81 -6.67 12.51
C HIS A 49 -12.75 -7.64 11.78
N GLY A 50 -12.22 -8.35 10.80
CA GLY A 50 -12.97 -9.36 10.04
C GLY A 50 -12.50 -9.48 8.61
N VAL A 51 -13.20 -10.28 7.83
CA VAL A 51 -12.85 -10.66 6.45
C VAL A 51 -13.95 -10.30 5.44
N GLU A 52 -15.01 -9.62 5.90
CA GLU A 52 -16.12 -9.21 5.05
C GLU A 52 -15.96 -7.75 4.60
N THR A 53 -16.60 -7.36 3.51
CA THR A 53 -16.62 -5.97 3.04
C THR A 53 -17.24 -5.02 4.06
N THR A 54 -18.27 -5.48 4.81
CA THR A 54 -18.92 -4.70 5.86
C THR A 54 -19.09 -5.54 7.12
N MET A 55 -18.48 -5.15 8.23
CA MET A 55 -18.58 -5.85 9.51
C MET A 55 -19.65 -5.28 10.42
N SER A 56 -19.83 -3.97 10.45
CA SER A 56 -20.85 -3.28 11.22
C SER A 56 -21.32 -1.98 10.54
N LYS A 57 -22.33 -1.35 11.13
CA LYS A 57 -22.83 -0.05 10.65
C LYS A 57 -21.86 1.12 10.86
N ALA A 58 -20.91 0.98 11.79
CA ALA A 58 -19.92 2.01 12.09
C ALA A 58 -18.62 1.81 11.30
N ASP A 59 -18.50 0.68 10.61
CA ASP A 59 -17.34 0.30 9.84
C ASP A 59 -17.15 1.21 8.62
N GLN A 60 -15.98 1.82 8.51
CA GLN A 60 -15.65 2.72 7.40
C GLN A 60 -14.84 2.02 6.30
N TRP A 61 -14.56 0.72 6.44
CA TRP A 61 -13.88 -0.05 5.40
C TRP A 61 -14.63 -0.06 4.06
N PRO A 62 -15.97 -0.12 3.98
CA PRO A 62 -16.67 -0.08 2.70
C PRO A 62 -16.26 1.08 1.80
N GLU A 63 -15.98 2.27 2.36
CA GLU A 63 -15.50 3.42 1.58
C GLU A 63 -14.10 3.18 0.98
N VAL A 64 -13.23 2.50 1.72
CA VAL A 64 -11.88 2.11 1.25
C VAL A 64 -11.99 1.05 0.16
N HIS A 65 -12.84 0.05 0.39
CA HIS A 65 -13.11 -1.04 -0.55
C HIS A 65 -13.64 -0.51 -1.89
N ASP A 66 -14.68 0.33 -1.86
CA ASP A 66 -15.23 0.94 -3.06
C ASP A 66 -14.18 1.74 -3.85
N ALA A 67 -13.33 2.49 -3.14
CA ALA A 67 -12.25 3.23 -3.78
C ALA A 67 -11.22 2.30 -4.44
N ILE A 68 -10.92 1.14 -3.84
CA ILE A 68 -10.02 0.13 -4.42
C ILE A 68 -10.64 -0.53 -5.64
N LEU A 69 -11.95 -0.83 -5.61
CA LEU A 69 -12.67 -1.36 -6.77
C LEU A 69 -12.60 -0.38 -7.96
N ASP A 70 -12.68 0.91 -7.68
CA ASP A 70 -12.64 1.97 -8.67
C ASP A 70 -11.23 2.31 -9.19
N ALA A 71 -10.16 1.81 -8.54
CA ALA A 71 -8.78 2.13 -8.87
C ALA A 71 -8.13 1.06 -9.76
N ASP A 72 -7.12 1.48 -10.52
CA ASP A 72 -6.27 0.63 -11.34
C ASP A 72 -5.03 0.15 -10.55
N ILE A 73 -4.62 0.96 -9.56
CA ILE A 73 -3.38 0.77 -8.79
C ILE A 73 -3.68 0.81 -7.29
N LEU A 74 -3.16 -0.17 -6.55
CA LEU A 74 -3.18 -0.20 -5.09
C LEU A 74 -1.76 -0.09 -4.53
N VAL A 75 -1.52 0.85 -3.61
CA VAL A 75 -0.24 0.98 -2.91
C VAL A 75 -0.45 0.76 -1.42
N PHE A 76 0.21 -0.26 -0.86
CA PHE A 76 0.31 -0.46 0.58
C PHE A 76 1.53 0.26 1.12
N ALA A 77 1.33 1.20 2.03
CA ALA A 77 2.41 1.92 2.71
C ALA A 77 2.36 1.64 4.21
N THR A 78 3.37 0.95 4.74
CA THR A 78 3.40 0.47 6.13
C THR A 78 4.73 0.73 6.82
N PRO A 79 4.72 1.04 8.12
CA PRO A 79 5.93 0.93 8.93
C PRO A 79 6.23 -0.54 9.25
N THR A 80 7.51 -0.83 9.52
CA THR A 80 7.94 -2.09 10.13
C THR A 80 7.80 -2.01 11.65
N TRP A 81 7.23 -3.03 12.26
CA TRP A 81 7.15 -3.23 13.70
C TRP A 81 7.53 -4.66 14.08
N VAL A 82 8.61 -4.81 14.85
CA VAL A 82 9.14 -6.14 15.26
C VAL A 82 9.38 -7.04 14.03
N GLY A 83 9.90 -6.45 12.94
CA GLY A 83 10.14 -7.14 11.67
C GLY A 83 8.92 -7.43 10.80
N HIS A 84 7.70 -7.02 11.20
CA HIS A 84 6.42 -7.31 10.53
C HIS A 84 5.71 -6.03 10.05
N PRO A 85 4.71 -6.15 9.14
CA PRO A 85 3.81 -5.06 8.82
C PRO A 85 3.08 -4.55 10.06
N SER A 86 2.60 -3.32 10.03
CA SER A 86 1.76 -2.80 11.11
C SER A 86 0.44 -3.57 11.22
N SER A 87 -0.21 -3.49 12.39
CA SER A 87 -1.54 -4.09 12.60
C SER A 87 -2.59 -3.56 11.61
N TYR A 88 -2.51 -2.29 11.19
CA TYR A 88 -3.41 -1.76 10.16
C TYR A 88 -3.14 -2.38 8.78
N ALA A 89 -1.89 -2.68 8.42
CA ALA A 89 -1.59 -3.35 7.17
C ALA A 89 -2.13 -4.79 7.19
N GLN A 90 -1.94 -5.50 8.30
CA GLN A 90 -2.50 -6.84 8.49
C GLN A 90 -4.04 -6.81 8.43
N GLN A 91 -4.66 -5.89 9.13
CA GLN A 91 -6.12 -5.72 9.11
C GLN A 91 -6.63 -5.40 7.70
N ALA A 92 -5.94 -4.54 6.94
CA ALA A 92 -6.32 -4.24 5.57
C ALA A 92 -6.24 -5.46 4.66
N LEU A 93 -5.21 -6.31 4.79
CA LEU A 93 -5.12 -7.58 4.06
C LEU A 93 -6.28 -8.52 4.41
N GLU A 94 -6.60 -8.66 5.70
CA GLU A 94 -7.74 -9.49 6.14
C GLU A 94 -9.07 -8.95 5.58
N ARG A 95 -9.23 -7.64 5.50
CA ARG A 95 -10.44 -7.02 4.95
C ARG A 95 -10.53 -7.13 3.42
N LEU A 96 -9.40 -7.20 2.72
CA LEU A 96 -9.36 -7.45 1.27
C LEU A 96 -9.67 -8.91 0.91
N ASP A 97 -9.67 -9.85 1.87
CA ASP A 97 -10.04 -11.25 1.65
C ASP A 97 -11.43 -11.38 1.00
N ALA A 98 -12.36 -10.48 1.31
CA ALA A 98 -13.68 -10.43 0.67
C ALA A 98 -13.61 -10.40 -0.86
N MET A 99 -12.61 -9.73 -1.44
CA MET A 99 -12.44 -9.60 -2.89
C MET A 99 -12.18 -10.93 -3.61
N ILE A 100 -11.70 -11.96 -2.90
CA ILE A 100 -11.44 -13.30 -3.47
C ILE A 100 -12.72 -13.91 -4.03
N SER A 101 -13.86 -13.64 -3.39
CA SER A 101 -15.18 -14.17 -3.78
C SER A 101 -16.03 -13.18 -4.56
N GLU A 102 -15.55 -11.96 -4.76
CA GLU A 102 -16.26 -10.93 -5.52
C GLU A 102 -15.91 -11.02 -7.01
N THR A 103 -16.92 -10.97 -7.86
CA THR A 103 -16.76 -10.98 -9.33
C THR A 103 -17.45 -9.78 -9.95
N ASP A 104 -16.96 -9.37 -11.11
CA ASP A 104 -17.58 -8.35 -11.95
C ASP A 104 -18.76 -8.92 -12.77
N ASP A 105 -19.33 -8.10 -13.67
CA ASP A 105 -20.45 -8.48 -14.54
C ASP A 105 -20.10 -9.59 -15.56
N ASP A 106 -18.81 -9.85 -15.79
CA ASP A 106 -18.28 -10.89 -16.70
C ASP A 106 -17.81 -12.15 -15.93
N ASP A 107 -18.20 -12.29 -14.65
CA ASP A 107 -17.79 -13.37 -13.74
C ASP A 107 -16.25 -13.44 -13.50
N GLN A 108 -15.53 -12.33 -13.70
CA GLN A 108 -14.09 -12.26 -13.41
C GLN A 108 -13.84 -11.72 -11.98
N PRO A 109 -12.81 -12.21 -11.27
CA PRO A 109 -12.45 -11.66 -9.97
C PRO A 109 -12.19 -10.16 -10.03
N VAL A 110 -12.77 -9.37 -9.14
CA VAL A 110 -12.70 -7.90 -9.13
C VAL A 110 -11.28 -7.33 -8.99
N ALA A 111 -10.34 -8.12 -8.48
CA ALA A 111 -8.93 -7.74 -8.37
C ALA A 111 -8.14 -7.95 -9.69
N PHE A 112 -8.69 -8.68 -10.66
CA PHE A 112 -8.02 -8.91 -11.94
C PHE A 112 -7.88 -7.62 -12.74
N GLY A 113 -6.75 -7.47 -13.43
CA GLY A 113 -6.44 -6.24 -14.16
C GLY A 113 -5.93 -5.09 -13.28
N LYS A 114 -5.94 -5.24 -11.96
CA LYS A 114 -5.38 -4.25 -11.03
C LYS A 114 -3.94 -4.60 -10.67
N VAL A 115 -3.11 -3.58 -10.49
CA VAL A 115 -1.72 -3.76 -10.04
C VAL A 115 -1.56 -3.28 -8.60
N ALA A 116 -0.59 -3.86 -7.88
CA ALA A 116 -0.30 -3.38 -6.55
C ALA A 116 1.21 -3.30 -6.27
N GLY A 117 1.55 -2.48 -5.27
CA GLY A 117 2.92 -2.29 -4.82
C GLY A 117 3.02 -1.92 -3.34
N VAL A 118 4.25 -1.95 -2.80
CA VAL A 118 4.49 -1.85 -1.37
C VAL A 118 5.55 -0.81 -1.04
N VAL A 119 5.25 0.08 -0.09
CA VAL A 119 6.17 1.06 0.49
C VAL A 119 6.40 0.72 1.95
N VAL A 120 7.66 0.59 2.37
CA VAL A 120 7.99 0.23 3.75
C VAL A 120 8.97 1.23 4.36
N THR A 121 8.71 1.66 5.58
CA THR A 121 9.69 2.42 6.39
C THR A 121 9.90 1.76 7.74
N GLY A 122 11.15 1.74 8.21
CA GLY A 122 11.49 1.19 9.51
C GLY A 122 12.77 1.79 10.06
N ASN A 123 12.81 2.13 11.35
CA ASN A 123 14.05 2.40 12.05
C ASN A 123 14.74 1.11 12.56
N GLU A 124 14.23 -0.03 12.15
CA GLU A 124 14.76 -1.37 12.33
C GLU A 124 14.78 -2.11 10.98
N ASP A 125 15.42 -3.27 10.88
CA ASP A 125 15.43 -4.12 9.69
C ASP A 125 14.10 -4.87 9.48
N GLY A 126 13.97 -5.58 8.35
CA GLY A 126 12.81 -6.42 8.05
C GLY A 126 11.98 -5.97 6.84
N ALA A 127 12.38 -4.91 6.13
CA ALA A 127 11.59 -4.41 5.01
C ALA A 127 11.27 -5.45 3.94
N HIS A 128 12.23 -6.31 3.55
CA HIS A 128 11.99 -7.37 2.57
C HIS A 128 11.00 -8.43 3.07
N HIS A 129 11.00 -8.73 4.38
CA HIS A 129 10.01 -9.64 4.96
C HIS A 129 8.61 -9.02 4.89
N VAL A 130 8.46 -7.76 5.31
CA VAL A 130 7.20 -7.00 5.23
C VAL A 130 6.67 -6.93 3.79
N ILE A 131 7.55 -6.63 2.81
CA ILE A 131 7.19 -6.61 1.39
C ILE A 131 6.67 -7.98 0.95
N SER A 132 7.34 -9.06 1.33
CA SER A 132 6.97 -10.42 0.94
C SER A 132 5.63 -10.85 1.53
N GLU A 133 5.34 -10.51 2.79
CA GLU A 133 4.05 -10.81 3.43
C GLU A 133 2.90 -10.10 2.71
N ILE A 134 3.04 -8.80 2.46
CA ILE A 134 1.98 -8.01 1.81
C ILE A 134 1.82 -8.42 0.35
N ALA A 135 2.91 -8.53 -0.41
CA ALA A 135 2.86 -8.91 -1.82
C ALA A 135 2.28 -10.32 -2.02
N GLY A 136 2.63 -11.27 -1.13
CA GLY A 136 2.07 -12.62 -1.14
C GLY A 136 0.55 -12.61 -0.96
N GLY A 137 0.05 -11.90 0.06
CA GLY A 137 -1.38 -11.76 0.29
C GLY A 137 -2.11 -11.08 -0.88
N LEU A 138 -1.54 -10.03 -1.47
CA LEU A 138 -2.13 -9.36 -2.62
C LEU A 138 -2.17 -10.23 -3.88
N ILE A 139 -1.17 -11.10 -4.08
CA ILE A 139 -1.16 -12.09 -5.17
C ILE A 139 -2.29 -13.11 -4.96
N ASP A 140 -2.49 -13.60 -3.74
CA ASP A 140 -3.57 -14.56 -3.43
C ASP A 140 -4.96 -13.96 -3.68
N ILE A 141 -5.12 -12.66 -3.42
CA ILE A 141 -6.37 -11.92 -3.69
C ILE A 141 -6.61 -11.73 -5.21
N GLY A 142 -5.56 -11.71 -6.02
CA GLY A 142 -5.65 -11.59 -7.48
C GLY A 142 -5.00 -10.35 -8.08
N PHE A 143 -4.34 -9.50 -7.28
CA PHE A 143 -3.59 -8.36 -7.80
C PHE A 143 -2.35 -8.80 -8.57
N THR A 144 -2.00 -8.06 -9.61
CA THR A 144 -0.71 -8.20 -10.29
C THR A 144 0.36 -7.40 -9.55
N ILE A 145 1.46 -8.05 -9.18
CA ILE A 145 2.63 -7.40 -8.58
C ILE A 145 3.72 -7.30 -9.65
N PRO A 146 3.96 -6.11 -10.24
CA PRO A 146 5.05 -5.92 -11.21
C PRO A 146 6.43 -6.16 -10.61
N GLY A 147 7.41 -6.42 -11.46
CA GLY A 147 8.81 -6.41 -11.03
C GLY A 147 9.19 -5.03 -10.48
N GLN A 148 9.89 -4.99 -9.35
CA GLN A 148 10.27 -3.76 -8.63
C GLN A 148 9.08 -2.89 -8.17
N ALA A 149 7.94 -3.49 -7.94
CA ALA A 149 6.75 -2.82 -7.41
C ALA A 149 6.84 -2.52 -5.91
N TRP A 150 8.02 -2.15 -5.44
CA TRP A 150 8.25 -1.78 -4.05
C TRP A 150 9.38 -0.76 -3.89
N THR A 151 9.31 0.01 -2.81
CA THR A 151 10.42 0.79 -2.27
C THR A 151 10.42 0.69 -0.76
N TYR A 152 11.59 0.87 -0.17
CA TYR A 152 11.70 0.93 1.28
C TYR A 152 12.87 1.79 1.75
N TRP A 153 12.77 2.20 2.99
CA TRP A 153 13.87 2.69 3.78
C TRP A 153 13.85 1.97 5.13
N ASN A 154 14.95 1.35 5.51
CA ASN A 154 15.10 0.79 6.85
C ASN A 154 16.49 0.98 7.43
N ARG A 155 16.55 0.96 8.74
CA ARG A 155 17.78 0.80 9.52
C ARG A 155 17.88 -0.63 10.01
N GLY A 156 18.97 -0.99 10.61
CA GLY A 156 19.13 -2.28 11.25
C GLY A 156 20.57 -2.54 11.66
N PRO A 157 20.78 -3.55 12.52
CA PRO A 157 19.81 -4.53 13.04
C PRO A 157 19.00 -4.04 14.24
N GLY A 158 19.23 -2.87 14.77
CA GLY A 158 18.53 -2.35 15.94
C GLY A 158 17.90 -0.98 15.69
N PRO A 159 17.07 -0.47 16.60
CA PRO A 159 16.42 0.81 16.42
C PRO A 159 17.43 1.94 16.25
N GLY A 160 17.21 2.77 15.25
CA GLY A 160 18.00 3.95 14.92
C GLY A 160 17.10 5.19 14.79
N PRO A 161 17.64 6.31 14.27
CA PRO A 161 16.78 7.44 13.91
C PRO A 161 15.73 7.03 12.88
N SER A 162 14.58 7.68 12.92
CA SER A 162 13.52 7.50 11.94
C SER A 162 13.89 8.13 10.58
N TYR A 163 13.14 7.84 9.53
CA TYR A 163 13.32 8.39 8.18
C TYR A 163 13.48 9.92 8.17
N SER A 164 12.64 10.64 8.92
CA SER A 164 12.66 12.10 9.03
C SER A 164 13.72 12.66 9.98
N GLU A 165 14.37 11.82 10.77
CA GLU A 165 15.34 12.24 11.81
C GLU A 165 16.79 11.97 11.39
N THR A 166 17.01 11.30 10.28
CA THR A 166 18.35 11.02 9.78
C THR A 166 18.82 12.15 8.84
N ASP A 167 20.09 12.54 8.99
CA ASP A 167 20.77 13.45 8.06
C ASP A 167 21.26 12.75 6.77
N GLU A 168 21.03 11.44 6.66
CA GLU A 168 21.42 10.69 5.48
C GLU A 168 20.49 11.02 4.31
N LYS A 169 21.09 11.06 3.13
CA LYS A 169 20.31 11.17 1.89
C LYS A 169 19.50 9.89 1.67
N HIS A 170 18.30 10.07 1.14
CA HIS A 170 17.39 8.99 0.79
C HIS A 170 17.41 8.63 -0.70
N ASP A 171 18.48 9.02 -1.41
CA ASP A 171 18.60 8.92 -2.87
C ASP A 171 18.17 7.54 -3.40
N TRP A 172 18.62 6.46 -2.74
CA TRP A 172 18.25 5.09 -3.14
C TRP A 172 16.76 4.80 -2.98
N SER A 173 16.17 5.17 -1.84
CA SER A 173 14.73 4.93 -1.58
C SER A 173 13.85 5.77 -2.50
N GLU A 174 14.27 7.00 -2.81
CA GLU A 174 13.56 7.89 -3.74
C GLU A 174 13.68 7.39 -5.19
N GLU A 175 14.85 6.90 -5.61
CA GLU A 175 15.04 6.33 -6.94
C GLU A 175 14.23 5.05 -7.13
N THR A 176 14.21 4.17 -6.13
CA THR A 176 13.38 2.96 -6.17
C THR A 176 11.88 3.28 -6.10
N ALA A 177 11.48 4.35 -5.40
CA ALA A 177 10.10 4.83 -5.40
C ALA A 177 9.63 5.28 -6.79
N ARG A 178 10.46 6.04 -7.51
CA ARG A 178 10.18 6.43 -8.92
C ARG A 178 10.15 5.22 -9.84
N THR A 179 11.06 4.27 -9.66
CA THR A 179 11.07 3.01 -10.43
C THR A 179 9.79 2.21 -10.18
N MET A 180 9.37 2.09 -8.91
CA MET A 180 8.11 1.46 -8.53
C MET A 180 6.92 2.12 -9.22
N ALA A 181 6.79 3.44 -9.15
CA ALA A 181 5.70 4.20 -9.78
C ALA A 181 5.64 3.93 -11.29
N ASN A 182 6.78 4.00 -11.98
CA ASN A 182 6.86 3.70 -13.41
C ASN A 182 6.42 2.28 -13.76
N GLN A 183 6.80 1.28 -12.95
CA GLN A 183 6.40 -0.11 -13.17
C GLN A 183 4.90 -0.30 -12.93
N LEU A 184 4.34 0.26 -11.86
CA LEU A 184 2.91 0.20 -11.57
C LEU A 184 2.10 0.80 -12.73
N VAL A 185 2.45 2.01 -13.18
CA VAL A 185 1.74 2.70 -14.27
C VAL A 185 1.87 1.95 -15.60
N THR A 186 3.08 1.48 -15.94
CA THR A 186 3.32 0.76 -17.20
C THR A 186 2.49 -0.52 -17.27
N VAL A 187 2.49 -1.31 -16.19
CA VAL A 187 1.76 -2.58 -16.18
C VAL A 187 0.25 -2.35 -16.11
N ALA A 188 -0.22 -1.37 -15.31
CA ALA A 188 -1.64 -1.04 -15.26
C ALA A 188 -2.18 -0.60 -16.64
N ARG A 189 -1.43 0.23 -17.38
CA ARG A 189 -1.81 0.60 -18.76
C ARG A 189 -1.89 -0.62 -19.69
N SER A 190 -0.96 -1.55 -19.56
CA SER A 190 -0.92 -2.75 -20.41
C SER A 190 -2.04 -3.75 -20.10
N LEU A 191 -2.56 -3.75 -18.86
CA LEU A 191 -3.69 -4.60 -18.47
C LEU A 191 -5.06 -3.98 -18.84
N ALA A 192 -5.11 -2.68 -19.09
CA ALA A 192 -6.33 -1.97 -19.50
C ALA A 192 -6.60 -2.02 -21.02
N GLU A 193 -5.65 -2.51 -21.83
CA GLU A 193 -5.79 -2.72 -23.30
C GLU A 193 -6.45 -4.07 -23.62
#